data_2e01062c8db6d46be94072633441afa9
#
_entry.id   2e01062c8db6d46be94072633441afa9
#
_cell.length_a   1.000
_cell.length_b   1.000
_cell.length_c   1.000
_cell.angle_alpha   90.00
_cell.angle_beta   90.00
_cell.angle_gamma   90.00
#
_symmetry.space_group_name_H-M   'P 1'
#
loop_
_entity.id
_entity.type
_entity.pdbx_description
1 polymer ?
#
loop_
_entity_poly.entity_id
_entity_poly.type
_entity_poly.pdbx_seq_one_letter_code
_entity_poly.pdbx_strand_id
1 'polypeptide(L)'
;MASLIRLENVTKCYHSGLSCEIFPLNGIDLDVAQGERIILLGKSGSGKSTFLNLVGGVDQPTSGKVFFDNHDMTTLSQSELAQYRRKEVGFIFQSFNLFSTLTVGENLMLPLDLLGISDERKARDLLDAVGLDGQWKKFPEQLSGGEQQRVAIARALVKDPRILLADEPTGNLDLETGNAILKLMDQVCRNGNATLIMVTHSPEAIWLADRRFRLTAGLLMEEPLNYTRCQSSCPNQD
;
A
#
# COMPACT_ATOMS: atom_id res chain seq x y z
N MET A 1 6.32 -3.37 -21.14
CA MET A 1 5.05 -2.86 -20.60
C MET A 1 5.26 -1.42 -20.20
N ALA A 2 4.24 -0.56 -20.27
CA ALA A 2 4.41 0.84 -19.82
C ALA A 2 4.59 0.87 -18.29
N SER A 3 5.56 1.67 -17.83
CA SER A 3 5.78 1.90 -16.39
C SER A 3 4.64 2.73 -15.82
N LEU A 4 4.04 2.30 -14.71
CA LEU A 4 3.03 3.08 -13.99
C LEU A 4 3.70 4.02 -12.99
N ILE A 5 4.71 3.53 -12.27
CA ILE A 5 5.55 4.31 -11.36
C ILE A 5 6.99 4.22 -11.84
N ARG A 6 7.67 5.37 -11.90
CA ARG A 6 9.10 5.41 -12.19
C ARG A 6 9.79 6.41 -11.28
N LEU A 7 10.85 5.96 -10.66
CA LEU A 7 11.76 6.78 -9.86
C LEU A 7 13.08 6.91 -10.62
N GLU A 8 13.60 8.13 -10.74
CA GLU A 8 14.87 8.44 -11.40
C GLU A 8 15.79 9.17 -10.43
N ASN A 9 16.84 8.50 -10.00
CA ASN A 9 17.87 9.02 -9.08
C ASN A 9 17.28 9.73 -7.85
N VAL A 10 16.23 9.13 -7.24
CA VAL A 10 15.47 9.74 -6.16
C VAL A 10 16.27 9.72 -4.86
N THR A 11 16.49 10.91 -4.30
CA THR A 11 17.12 11.10 -2.99
C THR A 11 16.19 11.86 -2.06
N LYS A 12 16.08 11.42 -0.81
CA LYS A 12 15.42 12.16 0.26
C LYS A 12 16.42 12.40 1.38
N CYS A 13 16.55 13.67 1.76
CA CYS A 13 17.35 14.12 2.90
C CYS A 13 16.45 14.82 3.90
N TYR A 14 16.53 14.45 5.17
CA TYR A 14 15.95 15.21 6.28
C TYR A 14 17.05 15.95 7.02
N HIS A 15 16.71 17.11 7.58
CA HIS A 15 17.66 18.00 8.27
C HIS A 15 18.79 18.49 7.39
N SER A 16 18.54 18.73 6.10
CA SER A 16 19.53 19.28 5.17
C SER A 16 20.14 20.58 5.69
N GLY A 17 21.46 20.67 5.63
CA GLY A 17 22.21 21.81 6.14
C GLY A 17 22.51 21.80 7.64
N LEU A 18 22.11 20.75 8.37
CA LEU A 18 22.44 20.54 9.77
C LEU A 18 23.60 19.52 9.93
N SER A 19 24.21 19.50 11.12
CA SER A 19 25.35 18.59 11.42
C SER A 19 24.98 17.09 11.43
N CYS A 20 23.70 16.73 11.30
CA CYS A 20 23.19 15.36 11.30
C CYS A 20 22.16 15.16 10.18
N GLU A 21 22.61 15.21 8.94
CA GLU A 21 21.76 14.87 7.78
C GLU A 21 21.43 13.38 7.77
N ILE A 22 20.16 13.06 7.46
CA ILE A 22 19.67 11.69 7.35
C ILE A 22 19.19 11.47 5.91
N PHE A 23 19.76 10.47 5.24
CA PHE A 23 19.41 10.06 3.88
C PHE A 23 18.68 8.71 3.88
N PRO A 24 17.36 8.68 4.16
CA PRO A 24 16.60 7.44 4.13
C PRO A 24 16.49 6.84 2.70
N LEU A 25 16.65 7.66 1.67
CA LEU A 25 16.73 7.26 0.27
C LEU A 25 17.88 8.02 -0.39
N ASN A 26 18.72 7.33 -1.16
CA ASN A 26 19.90 7.88 -1.77
C ASN A 26 20.12 7.33 -3.18
N GLY A 27 19.65 8.08 -4.20
CA GLY A 27 19.81 7.72 -5.59
C GLY A 27 19.00 6.46 -6.00
N ILE A 28 17.72 6.42 -5.66
CA ILE A 28 16.85 5.29 -5.99
C ILE A 28 16.38 5.36 -7.44
N ASP A 29 16.64 4.30 -8.19
CA ASP A 29 16.05 4.04 -9.51
C ASP A 29 15.13 2.83 -9.43
N LEU A 30 13.89 2.96 -9.92
CA LEU A 30 12.91 1.90 -9.92
C LEU A 30 11.85 2.13 -10.99
N ASP A 31 11.50 1.07 -11.72
CA ASP A 31 10.33 1.02 -12.59
C ASP A 31 9.36 -0.04 -12.09
N VAL A 32 8.06 0.32 -12.02
CA VAL A 32 6.97 -0.57 -11.62
C VAL A 32 5.90 -0.53 -12.69
N ALA A 33 5.59 -1.69 -13.27
CA ALA A 33 4.53 -1.82 -14.27
C ALA A 33 3.12 -1.79 -13.63
N GLN A 34 2.11 -1.45 -14.42
CA GLN A 34 0.73 -1.56 -13.96
C GLN A 34 0.36 -3.01 -13.62
N GLY A 35 -0.29 -3.23 -12.47
CA GLY A 35 -0.68 -4.55 -11.98
C GLY A 35 0.47 -5.34 -11.36
N GLU A 36 1.70 -4.83 -11.38
CA GLU A 36 2.85 -5.46 -10.74
C GLU A 36 2.76 -5.35 -9.21
N ARG A 37 3.23 -6.38 -8.52
CA ARG A 37 3.28 -6.43 -7.06
C ARG A 37 4.72 -6.47 -6.61
N ILE A 38 5.17 -5.42 -5.96
CA ILE A 38 6.51 -5.35 -5.40
C ILE A 38 6.49 -5.33 -3.88
N ILE A 39 7.46 -6.00 -3.29
CA ILE A 39 7.67 -5.99 -1.83
C ILE A 39 9.04 -5.41 -1.53
N LEU A 40 9.05 -4.38 -0.68
CA LEU A 40 10.26 -3.81 -0.10
C LEU A 40 10.49 -4.39 1.29
N LEU A 41 11.59 -5.09 1.46
CA LEU A 41 12.08 -5.55 2.75
C LEU A 41 13.10 -4.58 3.32
N GLY A 42 13.14 -4.46 4.62
CA GLY A 42 14.16 -3.64 5.30
C GLY A 42 13.91 -3.54 6.81
N LYS A 43 14.95 -3.26 7.57
CA LYS A 43 14.86 -3.05 9.02
C LYS A 43 14.01 -1.81 9.33
N SER A 44 13.53 -1.69 10.57
CA SER A 44 12.92 -0.44 11.04
C SER A 44 13.91 0.72 10.85
N GLY A 45 13.40 1.87 10.39
CA GLY A 45 14.22 3.04 10.11
C GLY A 45 15.02 3.00 8.79
N SER A 46 14.89 1.98 7.95
CA SER A 46 15.61 1.90 6.67
C SER A 46 15.12 2.83 5.56
N GLY A 47 14.01 3.58 5.78
CA GLY A 47 13.44 4.49 4.78
C GLY A 47 12.20 3.97 4.05
N LYS A 48 11.64 2.81 4.43
CA LYS A 48 10.48 2.18 3.77
C LYS A 48 9.25 3.09 3.72
N SER A 49 8.84 3.66 4.85
CA SER A 49 7.70 4.58 4.91
C SER A 49 7.98 5.88 4.14
N THR A 50 9.24 6.36 4.14
CA THR A 50 9.65 7.48 3.30
C THR A 50 9.47 7.16 1.82
N PHE A 51 9.88 5.96 1.39
CA PHE A 51 9.67 5.48 0.02
C PHE A 51 8.18 5.51 -0.35
N LEU A 52 7.29 4.91 0.48
CA LEU A 52 5.84 4.93 0.25
C LEU A 52 5.28 6.35 0.19
N ASN A 53 5.76 7.25 1.05
CA ASN A 53 5.32 8.64 1.08
C ASN A 53 5.68 9.39 -0.21
N LEU A 54 6.85 9.14 -0.79
CA LEU A 54 7.24 9.74 -2.06
C LEU A 54 6.39 9.19 -3.21
N VAL A 55 6.24 7.88 -3.31
CA VAL A 55 5.40 7.25 -4.34
C VAL A 55 3.94 7.68 -4.19
N GLY A 56 3.45 7.78 -2.97
CA GLY A 56 2.08 8.21 -2.67
C GLY A 56 1.84 9.72 -2.82
N GLY A 57 2.87 10.52 -3.13
CA GLY A 57 2.73 11.97 -3.23
C GLY A 57 2.38 12.66 -1.90
N VAL A 58 2.71 12.03 -0.77
CA VAL A 58 2.56 12.61 0.60
C VAL A 58 3.74 13.52 0.90
N ASP A 59 4.92 13.15 0.41
CA ASP A 59 6.15 13.92 0.53
C ASP A 59 6.80 14.08 -0.85
N GLN A 60 7.77 14.96 -0.97
CA GLN A 60 8.53 15.20 -2.21
C GLN A 60 10.00 14.83 -2.03
N PRO A 61 10.69 14.35 -3.08
CA PRO A 61 12.12 14.07 -3.02
C PRO A 61 12.91 15.37 -2.85
N THR A 62 14.09 15.26 -2.25
CA THR A 62 15.07 16.37 -2.17
C THR A 62 15.74 16.57 -3.53
N SER A 63 15.99 15.48 -4.27
CA SER A 63 16.47 15.49 -5.66
C SER A 63 16.02 14.24 -6.40
N GLY A 64 16.17 14.24 -7.72
CA GLY A 64 15.63 13.20 -8.59
C GLY A 64 14.17 13.43 -8.93
N LYS A 65 13.53 12.45 -9.58
CA LYS A 65 12.16 12.59 -10.08
C LYS A 65 11.33 11.34 -9.77
N VAL A 66 10.05 11.58 -9.48
CA VAL A 66 9.03 10.54 -9.32
C VAL A 66 7.98 10.74 -10.38
N PHE A 67 7.70 9.71 -11.17
CA PHE A 67 6.69 9.75 -12.22
C PHE A 67 5.54 8.79 -11.89
N PHE A 68 4.34 9.25 -12.19
CA PHE A 68 3.14 8.42 -12.26
C PHE A 68 2.54 8.52 -13.66
N ASP A 69 2.41 7.40 -14.35
CA ASP A 69 1.87 7.32 -15.71
C ASP A 69 2.51 8.36 -16.66
N ASN A 70 3.85 8.43 -16.62
CA ASN A 70 4.71 9.38 -17.32
C ASN A 70 4.57 10.87 -16.91
N HIS A 71 3.77 11.22 -15.92
CA HIS A 71 3.67 12.58 -15.39
C HIS A 71 4.66 12.78 -14.25
N ASP A 72 5.49 13.82 -14.33
CA ASP A 72 6.46 14.16 -13.28
C ASP A 72 5.73 14.73 -12.05
N MET A 73 5.68 13.91 -10.98
CA MET A 73 5.03 14.26 -9.73
C MET A 73 5.77 15.34 -8.94
N THR A 74 7.06 15.54 -9.21
CA THR A 74 7.89 16.51 -8.48
C THR A 74 7.58 17.95 -8.85
N THR A 75 6.91 18.16 -9.98
CA THR A 75 6.49 19.48 -10.48
C THR A 75 5.09 19.89 -10.03
N LEU A 76 4.34 18.96 -9.43
CA LEU A 76 2.95 19.17 -9.03
C LEU A 76 2.81 20.03 -7.77
N SER A 77 1.80 20.87 -7.77
CA SER A 77 1.37 21.60 -6.58
C SER A 77 0.77 20.65 -5.52
N GLN A 78 0.68 21.10 -4.28
CA GLN A 78 0.03 20.33 -3.20
C GLN A 78 -1.43 19.97 -3.50
N SER A 79 -2.15 20.84 -4.23
CA SER A 79 -3.53 20.57 -4.67
C SER A 79 -3.58 19.42 -5.68
N GLU A 80 -2.68 19.42 -6.67
CA GLU A 80 -2.59 18.34 -7.68
C GLU A 80 -2.16 17.02 -7.04
N LEU A 81 -1.19 17.04 -6.13
CA LEU A 81 -0.81 15.85 -5.34
C LEU A 81 -1.98 15.34 -4.48
N ALA A 82 -2.80 16.23 -3.91
CA ALA A 82 -4.00 15.82 -3.19
C ALA A 82 -5.03 15.16 -4.12
N GLN A 83 -5.18 15.65 -5.36
CA GLN A 83 -6.04 15.01 -6.38
C GLN A 83 -5.51 13.64 -6.77
N TYR A 84 -4.18 13.50 -6.99
CA TYR A 84 -3.53 12.23 -7.24
C TYR A 84 -3.81 11.22 -6.12
N ARG A 85 -3.55 11.57 -4.86
CA ARG A 85 -3.83 10.69 -3.71
C ARG A 85 -5.30 10.29 -3.63
N ARG A 86 -6.18 11.26 -3.82
CA ARG A 86 -7.62 11.04 -3.75
C ARG A 86 -8.12 10.05 -4.79
N LYS A 87 -7.59 10.12 -6.03
CA LYS A 87 -8.07 9.34 -7.16
C LYS A 87 -7.30 8.04 -7.35
N GLU A 88 -5.97 8.09 -7.34
CA GLU A 88 -5.12 7.02 -7.85
C GLU A 88 -4.57 6.10 -6.76
N VAL A 89 -4.48 6.57 -5.49
CA VAL A 89 -3.73 5.87 -4.44
C VAL A 89 -4.63 5.36 -3.31
N GLY A 90 -4.60 4.07 -3.03
CA GLY A 90 -5.11 3.48 -1.79
C GLY A 90 -3.96 3.30 -0.78
N PHE A 91 -4.16 3.72 0.46
CA PHE A 91 -3.19 3.52 1.54
C PHE A 91 -3.71 2.54 2.59
N ILE A 92 -2.88 1.56 2.95
CA ILE A 92 -3.07 0.66 4.08
C ILE A 92 -1.92 0.88 5.05
N PHE A 93 -2.23 1.19 6.30
CA PHE A 93 -1.25 1.48 7.35
C PHE A 93 -1.23 0.36 8.40
N GLN A 94 -0.10 0.21 9.08
CA GLN A 94 0.07 -0.73 10.18
C GLN A 94 -0.92 -0.48 11.34
N SER A 95 -1.23 0.78 11.65
CA SER A 95 -2.16 1.19 12.71
C SER A 95 -3.59 1.42 12.21
N PHE A 96 -3.97 0.83 11.09
CA PHE A 96 -5.29 0.88 10.45
C PHE A 96 -5.72 2.29 10.02
N ASN A 97 -5.45 3.32 10.81
CA ASN A 97 -5.80 4.73 10.58
C ASN A 97 -7.29 4.93 10.24
N LEU A 98 -8.18 4.17 10.89
CA LEU A 98 -9.62 4.38 10.78
C LEU A 98 -10.02 5.61 11.58
N PHE A 99 -11.01 6.35 11.08
CA PHE A 99 -11.61 7.46 11.82
C PHE A 99 -12.51 6.87 12.91
N SER A 100 -12.09 6.99 14.18
CA SER A 100 -12.79 6.41 15.32
C SER A 100 -14.17 7.03 15.59
N THR A 101 -14.38 8.26 15.11
CA THR A 101 -15.65 8.98 15.19
C THR A 101 -16.64 8.63 14.08
N LEU A 102 -16.22 7.86 13.10
CA LEU A 102 -17.03 7.38 11.99
C LEU A 102 -17.30 5.89 12.14
N THR A 103 -18.48 5.44 11.75
CA THR A 103 -18.82 4.03 11.63
C THR A 103 -17.97 3.37 10.53
N VAL A 104 -18.00 2.03 10.45
CA VAL A 104 -17.37 1.25 9.37
C VAL A 104 -17.86 1.73 8.00
N GLY A 105 -19.18 1.87 7.84
CA GLY A 105 -19.76 2.34 6.59
C GLY A 105 -19.29 3.74 6.20
N GLU A 106 -19.27 4.68 7.14
CA GLU A 106 -18.80 6.04 6.91
C GLU A 106 -17.29 6.08 6.60
N ASN A 107 -16.48 5.21 7.22
CA ASN A 107 -15.06 5.05 6.86
C ASN A 107 -14.89 4.61 5.40
N LEU A 108 -15.76 3.71 4.90
CA LEU A 108 -15.72 3.26 3.50
C LEU A 108 -16.29 4.32 2.55
N MET A 109 -17.31 5.05 2.95
CA MET A 109 -17.92 6.09 2.11
C MET A 109 -17.02 7.31 1.95
N LEU A 110 -16.21 7.66 2.94
CA LEU A 110 -15.37 8.86 2.93
C LEU A 110 -14.50 9.02 1.66
N PRO A 111 -13.76 8.00 1.17
CA PRO A 111 -13.02 8.13 -0.08
C PRO A 111 -13.88 8.36 -1.31
N LEU A 112 -15.10 7.82 -1.35
CA LEU A 112 -16.07 8.02 -2.43
C LEU A 112 -16.64 9.45 -2.38
N ASP A 113 -17.04 9.92 -1.20
CA ASP A 113 -17.55 11.27 -0.97
C ASP A 113 -16.53 12.34 -1.41
N LEU A 114 -15.25 12.12 -1.11
CA LEU A 114 -14.17 13.00 -1.56
C LEU A 114 -14.03 13.05 -3.10
N LEU A 115 -14.50 12.04 -3.81
CA LEU A 115 -14.57 11.99 -5.28
C LEU A 115 -15.91 12.49 -5.82
N GLY A 116 -16.88 12.82 -4.96
CA GLY A 116 -18.24 13.16 -5.36
C GLY A 116 -19.06 11.95 -5.85
N ILE A 117 -18.66 10.73 -5.45
CA ILE A 117 -19.32 9.48 -5.82
C ILE A 117 -20.22 9.04 -4.66
N SER A 118 -21.52 8.87 -4.95
CA SER A 118 -22.48 8.34 -3.97
C SER A 118 -22.84 6.90 -4.37
N ASP A 119 -22.00 5.94 -3.94
CA ASP A 119 -22.21 4.51 -4.25
C ASP A 119 -22.05 3.66 -2.98
N GLU A 120 -23.08 3.72 -2.12
CA GLU A 120 -23.15 2.92 -0.90
C GLU A 120 -23.17 1.42 -1.21
N ARG A 121 -23.77 1.02 -2.34
CA ARG A 121 -23.83 -0.39 -2.73
C ARG A 121 -22.44 -0.95 -2.93
N LYS A 122 -21.59 -0.26 -3.69
CA LYS A 122 -20.20 -0.67 -3.91
C LYS A 122 -19.43 -0.81 -2.59
N ALA A 123 -19.62 0.14 -1.67
CA ALA A 123 -18.97 0.10 -0.36
C ALA A 123 -19.45 -1.12 0.47
N ARG A 124 -20.74 -1.47 0.41
CA ARG A 124 -21.30 -2.67 1.06
C ARG A 124 -20.78 -3.95 0.43
N ASP A 125 -20.85 -4.05 -0.90
CA ASP A 125 -20.35 -5.23 -1.63
C ASP A 125 -18.87 -5.51 -1.31
N LEU A 126 -18.07 -4.44 -1.16
CA LEU A 126 -16.67 -4.58 -0.78
C LEU A 126 -16.48 -4.96 0.70
N LEU A 127 -17.32 -4.43 1.59
CA LEU A 127 -17.31 -4.82 3.01
C LEU A 127 -17.63 -6.30 3.18
N ASP A 128 -18.60 -6.80 2.41
CA ASP A 128 -18.98 -8.21 2.39
C ASP A 128 -17.85 -9.09 1.81
N ALA A 129 -17.19 -8.61 0.74
CA ALA A 129 -16.05 -9.29 0.12
C ALA A 129 -14.86 -9.46 1.08
N VAL A 130 -14.69 -8.56 2.06
CA VAL A 130 -13.68 -8.70 3.11
C VAL A 130 -14.18 -9.48 4.35
N GLY A 131 -15.38 -10.07 4.26
CA GLY A 131 -15.96 -10.92 5.31
C GLY A 131 -16.44 -10.14 6.53
N LEU A 132 -16.98 -8.95 6.33
CA LEU A 132 -17.48 -8.06 7.38
C LEU A 132 -18.96 -7.68 7.17
N ASP A 133 -19.75 -8.59 6.60
CA ASP A 133 -21.20 -8.41 6.50
C ASP A 133 -21.80 -8.11 7.88
N GLY A 134 -22.78 -7.20 7.90
CA GLY A 134 -23.44 -6.77 9.13
C GLY A 134 -22.66 -5.81 10.03
N GLN A 135 -21.39 -5.47 9.72
CA GLN A 135 -20.57 -4.57 10.54
C GLN A 135 -20.73 -3.07 10.18
N TRP A 136 -21.55 -2.73 9.19
CA TRP A 136 -21.71 -1.38 8.62
C TRP A 136 -21.89 -0.26 9.64
N LYS A 137 -22.69 -0.50 10.70
CA LYS A 137 -23.04 0.49 11.72
C LYS A 137 -22.13 0.50 12.95
N LYS A 138 -21.17 -0.43 13.02
CA LYS A 138 -20.22 -0.48 14.14
C LYS A 138 -19.18 0.62 14.01
N PHE A 139 -18.65 1.04 15.14
CA PHE A 139 -17.47 1.89 15.22
C PHE A 139 -16.19 1.05 15.26
N PRO A 140 -15.03 1.59 14.82
CA PRO A 140 -13.75 0.86 14.82
C PRO A 140 -13.40 0.22 16.15
N GLU A 141 -13.67 0.87 17.28
CA GLU A 141 -13.41 0.36 18.63
C GLU A 141 -14.20 -0.91 19.01
N GLN A 142 -15.26 -1.21 18.27
CA GLN A 142 -16.10 -2.40 18.46
C GLN A 142 -15.61 -3.61 17.64
N LEU A 143 -14.50 -3.45 16.91
CA LEU A 143 -13.91 -4.45 16.04
C LEU A 143 -12.58 -4.96 16.60
N SER A 144 -12.29 -6.24 16.36
CA SER A 144 -10.95 -6.81 16.55
C SER A 144 -9.91 -6.15 15.63
N GLY A 145 -8.62 -6.26 15.96
CA GLY A 145 -7.55 -5.70 15.10
C GLY A 145 -7.58 -6.24 13.67
N GLY A 146 -7.85 -7.54 13.49
CA GLY A 146 -7.99 -8.15 12.16
C GLY A 146 -9.21 -7.62 11.38
N GLU A 147 -10.33 -7.36 12.08
CA GLU A 147 -11.50 -6.72 11.44
C GLU A 147 -11.23 -5.28 11.07
N GLN A 148 -10.56 -4.50 11.93
CA GLN A 148 -10.14 -3.13 11.62
C GLN A 148 -9.23 -3.10 10.40
N GLN A 149 -8.28 -4.03 10.28
CA GLN A 149 -7.42 -4.13 9.11
C GLN A 149 -8.21 -4.45 7.84
N ARG A 150 -9.19 -5.36 7.90
CA ARG A 150 -10.07 -5.62 6.75
C ARG A 150 -10.89 -4.39 6.35
N VAL A 151 -11.38 -3.61 7.30
CA VAL A 151 -12.02 -2.31 7.01
C VAL A 151 -11.05 -1.35 6.35
N ALA A 152 -9.81 -1.25 6.83
CA ALA A 152 -8.78 -0.37 6.25
C ALA A 152 -8.44 -0.77 4.80
N ILE A 153 -8.38 -2.07 4.51
CA ILE A 153 -8.18 -2.59 3.15
C ILE A 153 -9.38 -2.23 2.26
N ALA A 154 -10.60 -2.49 2.71
CA ALA A 154 -11.81 -2.14 1.97
C ALA A 154 -11.88 -0.63 1.69
N ARG A 155 -11.59 0.22 2.69
CA ARG A 155 -11.52 1.66 2.52
C ARG A 155 -10.48 2.10 1.49
N ALA A 156 -9.30 1.46 1.47
CA ALA A 156 -8.26 1.77 0.51
C ALA A 156 -8.67 1.43 -0.94
N LEU A 157 -9.50 0.40 -1.12
CA LEU A 157 -9.86 -0.17 -2.41
C LEU A 157 -11.20 0.33 -2.98
N VAL A 158 -12.09 0.89 -2.14
CA VAL A 158 -13.47 1.24 -2.52
C VAL A 158 -13.58 2.16 -3.73
N LYS A 159 -12.55 2.96 -3.97
CA LYS A 159 -12.46 3.91 -5.09
C LYS A 159 -11.75 3.36 -6.34
N ASP A 160 -11.43 2.07 -6.41
CA ASP A 160 -10.67 1.40 -7.47
C ASP A 160 -9.32 2.09 -7.77
N PRO A 161 -8.43 2.22 -6.79
CA PRO A 161 -7.16 2.89 -6.98
C PRO A 161 -6.26 2.11 -7.95
N ARG A 162 -5.48 2.82 -8.78
CA ARG A 162 -4.48 2.17 -9.65
C ARG A 162 -3.27 1.68 -8.86
N ILE A 163 -3.01 2.26 -7.69
CA ILE A 163 -1.91 1.87 -6.78
C ILE A 163 -2.45 1.63 -5.39
N LEU A 164 -2.03 0.51 -4.80
CA LEU A 164 -2.22 0.18 -3.40
C LEU A 164 -0.86 0.22 -2.70
N LEU A 165 -0.71 1.15 -1.75
CA LEU A 165 0.48 1.29 -0.91
C LEU A 165 0.18 0.70 0.46
N ALA A 166 0.99 -0.26 0.91
CA ALA A 166 0.79 -0.94 2.18
C ALA A 166 2.04 -0.83 3.06
N ASP A 167 1.90 -0.18 4.21
CA ASP A 167 2.96 -0.04 5.21
C ASP A 167 2.71 -1.03 6.36
N GLU A 168 3.50 -2.11 6.41
CA GLU A 168 3.44 -3.18 7.42
C GLU A 168 2.00 -3.68 7.68
N PRO A 169 1.22 -4.09 6.66
CA PRO A 169 -0.23 -4.31 6.78
C PRO A 169 -0.62 -5.45 7.72
N THR A 170 0.34 -6.28 8.14
CA THR A 170 0.12 -7.41 9.06
C THR A 170 0.91 -7.29 10.36
N GLY A 171 1.64 -6.18 10.57
CA GLY A 171 2.59 -6.03 11.66
C GLY A 171 1.98 -6.05 13.08
N ASN A 172 0.68 -5.77 13.21
CA ASN A 172 -0.06 -5.77 14.49
C ASN A 172 -1.02 -6.96 14.64
N LEU A 173 -0.88 -7.99 13.78
CA LEU A 173 -1.78 -9.14 13.74
C LEU A 173 -1.03 -10.42 14.11
N ASP A 174 -1.76 -11.41 14.64
CA ASP A 174 -1.24 -12.76 14.77
C ASP A 174 -0.99 -13.40 13.39
N LEU A 175 -0.21 -14.46 13.35
CA LEU A 175 0.24 -15.11 12.11
C LEU A 175 -0.92 -15.60 11.22
N GLU A 176 -1.97 -16.16 11.83
CA GLU A 176 -3.12 -16.72 11.11
C GLU A 176 -3.93 -15.59 10.46
N THR A 177 -4.29 -14.59 11.25
CA THR A 177 -4.97 -13.38 10.77
C THR A 177 -4.14 -12.65 9.71
N GLY A 178 -2.83 -12.50 9.93
CA GLY A 178 -1.91 -11.88 8.97
C GLY A 178 -1.91 -12.59 7.62
N ASN A 179 -1.84 -13.94 7.62
CA ASN A 179 -1.89 -14.72 6.38
C ASN A 179 -3.25 -14.60 5.66
N ALA A 180 -4.36 -14.54 6.41
CA ALA A 180 -5.68 -14.30 5.82
C ALA A 180 -5.76 -12.92 5.14
N ILE A 181 -5.20 -11.89 5.77
CA ILE A 181 -5.10 -10.53 5.21
C ILE A 181 -4.26 -10.52 3.93
N LEU A 182 -3.10 -11.16 3.91
CA LEU A 182 -2.25 -11.23 2.71
C LEU A 182 -2.97 -11.93 1.54
N LYS A 183 -3.71 -13.02 1.80
CA LYS A 183 -4.52 -13.70 0.77
C LYS A 183 -5.63 -12.79 0.24
N LEU A 184 -6.31 -12.08 1.12
CA LEU A 184 -7.33 -11.11 0.74
C LEU A 184 -6.74 -10.02 -0.16
N MET A 185 -5.58 -9.44 0.21
CA MET A 185 -4.89 -8.43 -0.59
C MET A 185 -4.50 -8.96 -1.97
N ASP A 186 -3.95 -10.20 -2.06
CA ASP A 186 -3.64 -10.83 -3.35
C ASP A 186 -4.88 -10.96 -4.23
N GLN A 187 -5.96 -11.47 -3.68
CA GLN A 187 -7.21 -11.68 -4.41
C GLN A 187 -7.79 -10.36 -4.95
N VAL A 188 -7.82 -9.32 -4.11
CA VAL A 188 -8.41 -8.05 -4.50
C VAL A 188 -7.52 -7.29 -5.50
N CYS A 189 -6.20 -7.32 -5.32
CA CYS A 189 -5.26 -6.71 -6.28
C CYS A 189 -5.35 -7.38 -7.65
N ARG A 190 -5.44 -8.73 -7.71
CA ARG A 190 -5.60 -9.46 -8.98
C ARG A 190 -6.91 -9.10 -9.69
N ASN A 191 -8.01 -9.09 -8.95
CA ASN A 191 -9.34 -8.82 -9.51
C ASN A 191 -9.47 -7.36 -9.99
N GLY A 192 -8.88 -6.42 -9.26
CA GLY A 192 -8.91 -4.97 -9.57
C GLY A 192 -7.77 -4.48 -10.46
N ASN A 193 -6.82 -5.35 -10.85
CA ASN A 193 -5.59 -4.98 -11.57
C ASN A 193 -4.84 -3.80 -10.93
N ALA A 194 -4.89 -3.69 -9.60
CA ALA A 194 -4.19 -2.66 -8.84
C ALA A 194 -2.70 -3.04 -8.70
N THR A 195 -1.83 -2.07 -8.91
CA THR A 195 -0.40 -2.19 -8.64
C THR A 195 -0.18 -2.17 -7.13
N LEU A 196 0.49 -3.17 -6.57
CA LEU A 196 0.77 -3.24 -5.14
C LEU A 196 2.22 -2.89 -4.85
N ILE A 197 2.42 -1.93 -3.96
CA ILE A 197 3.72 -1.66 -3.34
C ILE A 197 3.56 -1.86 -1.84
N MET A 198 4.15 -2.93 -1.31
CA MET A 198 4.10 -3.26 0.10
C MET A 198 5.48 -3.13 0.72
N VAL A 199 5.57 -2.47 1.84
CA VAL A 199 6.77 -2.49 2.67
C VAL A 199 6.50 -3.33 3.92
N THR A 200 7.44 -4.20 4.26
CA THR A 200 7.31 -5.08 5.42
C THR A 200 8.68 -5.60 5.89
N HIS A 201 8.73 -6.06 7.11
CA HIS A 201 9.84 -6.86 7.63
C HIS A 201 9.47 -8.36 7.72
N SER A 202 8.21 -8.71 7.41
CA SER A 202 7.67 -10.07 7.52
C SER A 202 7.98 -10.88 6.26
N PRO A 203 8.73 -11.99 6.36
CA PRO A 203 9.04 -12.85 5.22
C PRO A 203 7.81 -13.60 4.68
N GLU A 204 6.74 -13.72 5.47
CA GLU A 204 5.50 -14.41 5.09
C GLU A 204 4.78 -13.71 3.93
N ALA A 205 5.05 -12.41 3.69
CA ALA A 205 4.45 -11.68 2.59
C ALA A 205 5.13 -11.91 1.22
N ILE A 206 6.33 -12.51 1.19
CA ILE A 206 7.18 -12.61 -0.01
C ILE A 206 6.49 -13.34 -1.17
N TRP A 207 5.65 -14.34 -0.90
CA TRP A 207 4.95 -15.11 -1.94
C TRP A 207 3.99 -14.26 -2.79
N LEU A 208 3.63 -13.09 -2.28
CA LEU A 208 2.71 -12.15 -2.93
C LEU A 208 3.41 -11.34 -4.05
N ALA A 209 4.74 -11.25 -4.01
CA ALA A 209 5.53 -10.39 -4.88
C ALA A 209 5.78 -10.99 -6.26
N ASP A 210 5.72 -10.17 -7.29
CA ASP A 210 6.29 -10.43 -8.61
C ASP A 210 7.77 -10.02 -8.66
N ARG A 211 8.16 -8.99 -7.86
CA ARG A 211 9.57 -8.60 -7.64
C ARG A 211 9.76 -8.22 -6.17
N ARG A 212 10.98 -8.45 -5.69
CA ARG A 212 11.37 -8.20 -4.30
C ARG A 212 12.59 -7.30 -4.24
N PHE A 213 12.54 -6.33 -3.35
CA PHE A 213 13.62 -5.38 -3.12
C PHE A 213 14.01 -5.35 -1.65
N ARG A 214 15.26 -5.02 -1.40
CA ARG A 214 15.76 -4.70 -0.05
C ARG A 214 16.23 -3.26 0.00
N LEU A 215 15.70 -2.52 0.99
CA LEU A 215 16.14 -1.16 1.28
C LEU A 215 17.09 -1.18 2.48
N THR A 216 18.36 -0.79 2.24
CA THR A 216 19.40 -0.76 3.26
C THR A 216 20.28 0.47 3.07
N ALA A 217 20.47 1.25 4.13
CA ALA A 217 21.29 2.47 4.11
C ALA A 217 20.92 3.43 2.95
N GLY A 218 19.65 3.56 2.66
CA GLY A 218 19.14 4.44 1.60
C GLY A 218 19.26 3.86 0.18
N LEU A 219 19.83 2.67 -0.01
CA LEU A 219 20.00 2.02 -1.31
C LEU A 219 18.95 0.93 -1.51
N LEU A 220 18.40 0.86 -2.71
CA LEU A 220 17.43 -0.15 -3.13
C LEU A 220 18.14 -1.23 -3.96
N MET A 221 18.04 -2.48 -3.54
CA MET A 221 18.61 -3.62 -4.25
C MET A 221 17.52 -4.63 -4.56
N GLU A 222 17.42 -5.07 -5.83
CA GLU A 222 16.53 -6.15 -6.23
C GLU A 222 17.11 -7.48 -5.76
N GLU A 223 16.28 -8.31 -5.15
CA GLU A 223 16.65 -9.64 -4.68
C GLU A 223 15.95 -10.72 -5.49
N PRO A 224 16.63 -11.84 -5.79
CA PRO A 224 16.01 -12.94 -6.51
C PRO A 224 14.86 -13.53 -5.68
N LEU A 225 13.74 -13.83 -6.34
CA LEU A 225 12.65 -14.60 -5.76
C LEU A 225 13.08 -16.08 -5.69
N ASN A 226 13.84 -16.47 -4.67
CA ASN A 226 14.21 -17.87 -4.42
C ASN A 226 13.01 -18.66 -3.86
N TYR A 227 11.84 -18.52 -4.48
CA TYR A 227 10.66 -19.29 -4.14
C TYR A 227 10.41 -20.31 -5.26
N THR A 228 10.79 -21.55 -5.02
CA THR A 228 10.12 -22.67 -5.70
C THR A 228 8.65 -22.54 -5.31
N ARG A 229 7.78 -22.13 -6.23
CA ARG A 229 6.33 -22.22 -6.02
C ARG A 229 6.06 -23.65 -5.61
N CYS A 230 5.89 -23.91 -4.32
CA CYS A 230 5.26 -25.13 -3.89
C CYS A 230 3.86 -25.12 -4.54
N GLN A 231 3.73 -25.85 -5.63
CA GLN A 231 2.44 -26.36 -6.06
C GLN A 231 1.99 -27.28 -4.92
N SER A 232 1.42 -26.70 -3.87
CA SER A 232 0.72 -27.48 -2.87
C SER A 232 -0.51 -28.03 -3.55
N SER A 233 -0.36 -29.29 -4.00
CA SER A 233 -1.45 -30.25 -4.17
C SER A 233 -2.59 -29.93 -3.20
N CYS A 234 -3.74 -29.56 -3.74
CA CYS A 234 -5.00 -29.74 -3.03
C CYS A 234 -5.04 -31.20 -2.56
N PRO A 235 -5.24 -31.52 -1.29
CA PRO A 235 -5.62 -32.87 -0.92
C PRO A 235 -7.00 -33.11 -1.54
N ASN A 236 -7.07 -34.13 -2.41
CA ASN A 236 -8.31 -34.67 -2.91
C ASN A 236 -9.23 -34.92 -1.71
N GLN A 237 -10.44 -34.41 -1.82
CA GLN A 237 -11.59 -34.86 -1.06
C GLN A 237 -11.92 -36.26 -1.59
N ASP A 238 -11.72 -37.28 -0.77
CA ASP A 238 -12.50 -38.52 -0.76
C ASP A 238 -13.52 -38.47 0.37
#